data_3f66d6f7e244a7a5e68580fe27253cb5
#
_entry.id   3f66d6f7e244a7a5e68580fe27253cb5
#
_cell.length_a   1.000
_cell.length_b   1.000
_cell.length_c   1.000
_cell.angle_alpha   90.00
_cell.angle_beta   90.00
_cell.angle_gamma   90.00
#
_symmetry.space_group_name_H-M   'P 1'
#
loop_
_entity.id
_entity.type
_entity.pdbx_description
1 polymer ?
#
loop_
_entity_poly.entity_id
_entity_poly.type
_entity_poly.pdbx_seq_one_letter_code
_entity_poly.pdbx_strand_id
1 'polypeptide(L)'
;MEKVKIAIVMGSDSDLPVMRAAADCLKDFDIDFEVTFVSAHRTPERLYDFAKNAHNRGIKIIIAGAGGAAHLPGMIAALSPLPVIGVPVKSSNSLDGWDSILSILQMPNGVPVATVALNAAKNAAILAVQILATDDAVLLQRIIKFKEKLNNEVVMKYEKIEKLGYEDYDKAD
;
A
#
# COMPACT_ATOMS: atom_id res chain seq x y z
N MET A 1 -1.43 24.35 -7.03
CA MET A 1 -1.90 22.96 -6.85
C MET A 1 -0.75 22.17 -6.26
N GLU A 2 -0.92 21.59 -5.10
CA GLU A 2 0.06 20.63 -4.58
C GLU A 2 0.20 19.48 -5.58
N LYS A 3 1.43 19.06 -5.81
CA LYS A 3 1.70 17.98 -6.77
C LYS A 3 1.33 16.66 -6.12
N VAL A 4 0.60 15.80 -6.83
CA VAL A 4 0.35 14.40 -6.45
C VAL A 4 1.66 13.73 -6.03
N LYS A 5 1.71 13.23 -4.79
CA LYS A 5 2.95 12.67 -4.20
C LYS A 5 3.02 11.13 -4.33
N ILE A 6 1.88 10.45 -4.38
CA ILE A 6 1.80 8.98 -4.40
C ILE A 6 0.97 8.52 -5.60
N ALA A 7 1.43 7.48 -6.29
CA ALA A 7 0.63 6.77 -7.28
C ALA A 7 0.23 5.39 -6.75
N ILE A 8 -1.06 5.08 -6.83
CA ILE A 8 -1.62 3.75 -6.61
C ILE A 8 -1.86 3.12 -7.97
N VAL A 9 -1.17 2.03 -8.25
CA VAL A 9 -1.19 1.35 -9.55
C VAL A 9 -1.61 -0.10 -9.38
N MET A 10 -2.45 -0.60 -10.26
CA MET A 10 -2.89 -1.98 -10.24
C MET A 10 -3.03 -2.56 -11.65
N GLY A 11 -2.87 -3.89 -11.76
CA GLY A 11 -2.86 -4.58 -13.05
C GLY A 11 -4.24 -4.75 -13.68
N SER A 12 -5.30 -4.73 -12.85
CA SER A 12 -6.69 -4.92 -13.26
C SER A 12 -7.63 -4.20 -12.29
N ASP A 13 -8.85 -3.96 -12.77
CA ASP A 13 -9.98 -3.49 -11.97
C ASP A 13 -10.38 -4.50 -10.87
N SER A 14 -10.11 -5.79 -11.07
CA SER A 14 -10.29 -6.84 -10.05
C SER A 14 -9.46 -6.62 -8.78
N ASP A 15 -8.38 -5.87 -8.86
CA ASP A 15 -7.51 -5.54 -7.71
C ASP A 15 -8.04 -4.32 -6.92
N LEU A 16 -8.95 -3.53 -7.51
CA LEU A 16 -9.45 -2.29 -6.93
C LEU A 16 -10.12 -2.47 -5.55
N PRO A 17 -10.89 -3.53 -5.28
CA PRO A 17 -11.48 -3.74 -3.95
C PRO A 17 -10.43 -3.78 -2.84
N VAL A 18 -9.28 -4.40 -3.09
CA VAL A 18 -8.14 -4.44 -2.16
C VAL A 18 -7.42 -3.09 -2.11
N MET A 19 -7.10 -2.53 -3.28
CA MET A 19 -6.28 -1.32 -3.40
C MET A 19 -6.99 -0.06 -2.92
N ARG A 20 -8.33 -0.06 -2.86
CA ARG A 20 -9.13 1.03 -2.28
C ARG A 20 -8.72 1.38 -0.85
N ALA A 21 -8.34 0.38 -0.05
CA ALA A 21 -7.89 0.61 1.32
C ALA A 21 -6.63 1.49 1.40
N ALA A 22 -5.78 1.48 0.37
CA ALA A 22 -4.66 2.42 0.29
C ALA A 22 -5.14 3.84 0.01
N ALA A 23 -6.07 4.02 -0.94
CA ALA A 23 -6.63 5.32 -1.28
C ALA A 23 -7.34 5.97 -0.09
N ASP A 24 -8.16 5.20 0.63
CA ASP A 24 -8.88 5.70 1.80
C ASP A 24 -7.91 6.09 2.92
N CYS A 25 -6.87 5.28 3.15
CA CYS A 25 -5.82 5.59 4.13
C CYS A 25 -5.07 6.89 3.77
N LEU A 26 -4.73 7.12 2.49
CA LEU A 26 -4.06 8.34 2.06
C LEU A 26 -4.94 9.59 2.24
N LYS A 27 -6.27 9.46 2.03
CA LYS A 27 -7.22 10.54 2.35
C LYS A 27 -7.23 10.87 3.85
N ASP A 28 -7.21 9.84 4.72
CA ASP A 28 -7.17 10.02 6.17
C ASP A 28 -5.90 10.79 6.61
N PHE A 29 -4.80 10.65 5.86
CA PHE A 29 -3.56 11.41 6.07
C PHE A 29 -3.49 12.73 5.31
N ASP A 30 -4.53 13.09 4.54
CA ASP A 30 -4.59 14.30 3.71
C ASP A 30 -3.40 14.38 2.73
N ILE A 31 -3.18 13.29 2.00
CA ILE A 31 -2.14 13.14 0.99
C ILE A 31 -2.77 13.04 -0.40
N ASP A 32 -2.31 13.90 -1.32
CA ASP A 32 -2.69 13.84 -2.72
C ASP A 32 -2.10 12.61 -3.40
N PHE A 33 -2.94 11.86 -4.10
CA PHE A 33 -2.56 10.66 -4.83
C PHE A 33 -3.32 10.54 -6.16
N GLU A 34 -2.79 9.75 -7.07
CA GLU A 34 -3.49 9.29 -8.26
C GLU A 34 -3.75 7.78 -8.17
N VAL A 35 -4.80 7.32 -8.85
CA VAL A 35 -5.11 5.89 -9.01
C VAL A 35 -5.18 5.58 -10.49
N THR A 36 -4.47 4.52 -10.93
CA THR A 36 -4.48 4.14 -12.34
C THR A 36 -4.32 2.63 -12.54
N PHE A 37 -4.77 2.16 -13.71
CA PHE A 37 -4.57 0.77 -14.16
C PHE A 37 -3.41 0.72 -15.15
N VAL A 38 -2.47 -0.19 -14.90
CA VAL A 38 -1.34 -0.49 -15.76
C VAL A 38 -1.07 -1.98 -15.73
N SER A 39 -1.35 -2.67 -16.81
CA SER A 39 -1.14 -4.12 -16.84
C SER A 39 0.24 -4.47 -17.41
N ALA A 40 1.04 -5.21 -16.63
CA ALA A 40 2.34 -5.69 -17.08
C ALA A 40 2.24 -6.59 -18.32
N HIS A 41 1.15 -7.36 -18.44
CA HIS A 41 0.97 -8.36 -19.50
C HIS A 41 0.16 -7.85 -20.69
N ARG A 42 -0.75 -6.87 -20.48
CA ARG A 42 -1.69 -6.43 -21.53
C ARG A 42 -1.39 -5.02 -22.05
N THR A 43 -0.68 -4.20 -21.28
CA THR A 43 -0.31 -2.83 -21.66
C THR A 43 1.15 -2.52 -21.30
N PRO A 44 2.13 -3.30 -21.82
CA PRO A 44 3.54 -3.15 -21.44
C PRO A 44 4.13 -1.79 -21.81
N GLU A 45 3.75 -1.19 -22.93
CA GLU A 45 4.17 0.15 -23.32
C GLU A 45 3.70 1.21 -22.33
N ARG A 46 2.42 1.14 -21.91
CA ARG A 46 1.86 2.03 -20.89
C ARG A 46 2.59 1.88 -19.54
N LEU A 47 2.95 0.64 -19.17
CA LEU A 47 3.75 0.38 -17.98
C LEU A 47 5.11 1.07 -18.07
N TYR A 48 5.80 0.92 -19.20
CA TYR A 48 7.10 1.51 -19.44
C TYR A 48 7.05 3.03 -19.32
N ASP A 49 6.10 3.67 -20.01
CA ASP A 49 5.93 5.12 -20.00
C ASP A 49 5.57 5.64 -18.60
N PHE A 50 4.65 4.97 -17.92
CA PHE A 50 4.26 5.31 -16.56
C PHE A 50 5.46 5.25 -15.61
N ALA A 51 6.17 4.12 -15.56
CA ALA A 51 7.25 3.88 -14.60
C ALA A 51 8.43 4.84 -14.82
N LYS A 52 8.80 5.08 -16.07
CA LYS A 52 9.90 6.02 -16.40
C LYS A 52 9.58 7.48 -16.13
N ASN A 53 8.32 7.88 -16.30
CA ASN A 53 7.94 9.29 -16.25
C ASN A 53 7.22 9.71 -14.96
N ALA A 54 6.92 8.80 -14.04
CA ALA A 54 6.22 9.10 -12.80
C ALA A 54 6.93 10.20 -11.98
N HIS A 55 8.24 10.14 -11.86
CA HIS A 55 9.04 11.13 -11.12
C HIS A 55 8.95 12.55 -11.72
N ASN A 56 8.81 12.68 -13.03
CA ASN A 56 8.66 13.96 -13.72
C ASN A 56 7.34 14.66 -13.41
N ARG A 57 6.32 13.88 -12.98
CA ARG A 57 5.00 14.38 -12.59
C ARG A 57 4.92 14.79 -11.11
N GLY A 58 6.00 14.61 -10.35
CA GLY A 58 6.09 14.93 -8.93
C GLY A 58 5.79 13.78 -7.99
N ILE A 59 5.48 12.58 -8.52
CA ILE A 59 5.29 11.36 -7.72
C ILE A 59 6.61 11.04 -7.00
N LYS A 60 6.49 10.63 -5.74
CA LYS A 60 7.61 10.28 -4.87
C LYS A 60 7.65 8.78 -4.55
N ILE A 61 6.49 8.13 -4.51
CA ILE A 61 6.35 6.72 -4.15
C ILE A 61 5.27 6.10 -5.02
N ILE A 62 5.47 4.85 -5.42
CA ILE A 62 4.49 4.07 -6.17
C ILE A 62 4.04 2.88 -5.30
N ILE A 63 2.73 2.78 -5.05
CA ILE A 63 2.09 1.61 -4.43
C ILE A 63 1.52 0.76 -5.57
N ALA A 64 2.06 -0.44 -5.77
CA ALA A 64 1.71 -1.30 -6.89
C ALA A 64 1.07 -2.61 -6.40
N GLY A 65 -0.19 -2.85 -6.77
CA GLY A 65 -0.94 -4.05 -6.43
C GLY A 65 -1.08 -5.00 -7.61
N ALA A 66 -0.88 -6.30 -7.37
CA ALA A 66 -1.07 -7.33 -8.39
C ALA A 66 -1.36 -8.69 -7.76
N GLY A 67 -2.19 -9.49 -8.44
CA GLY A 67 -2.52 -10.87 -8.07
C GLY A 67 -2.01 -11.91 -9.08
N GLY A 68 -2.05 -13.18 -8.69
CA GLY A 68 -1.54 -14.28 -9.50
C GLY A 68 -0.05 -14.14 -9.80
N ALA A 69 0.34 -14.22 -11.07
CA ALA A 69 1.69 -13.87 -11.54
C ALA A 69 1.92 -12.36 -11.44
N ALA A 70 2.16 -11.89 -10.25
CA ALA A 70 2.15 -10.48 -9.84
C ALA A 70 3.43 -9.74 -10.29
N HIS A 71 3.65 -9.63 -11.61
CA HIS A 71 4.87 -9.06 -12.18
C HIS A 71 4.90 -7.51 -12.10
N LEU A 72 3.75 -6.85 -11.97
CA LEU A 72 3.64 -5.40 -12.06
C LEU A 72 4.58 -4.63 -11.09
N PRO A 73 4.65 -4.93 -9.78
CA PRO A 73 5.52 -4.19 -8.87
C PRO A 73 7.00 -4.28 -9.25
N GLY A 74 7.46 -5.49 -9.57
CA GLY A 74 8.85 -5.73 -9.98
C GLY A 74 9.20 -5.03 -11.31
N MET A 75 8.29 -5.05 -12.29
CA MET A 75 8.48 -4.36 -13.56
C MET A 75 8.54 -2.83 -13.37
N ILE A 76 7.71 -2.26 -12.51
CA ILE A 76 7.79 -0.84 -12.19
C ILE A 76 9.11 -0.52 -11.48
N ALA A 77 9.52 -1.33 -10.49
CA ALA A 77 10.76 -1.12 -9.76
C ALA A 77 12.02 -1.22 -10.64
N ALA A 78 11.97 -2.05 -11.69
CA ALA A 78 13.07 -2.16 -12.66
C ALA A 78 13.22 -0.93 -13.56
N LEU A 79 12.15 -0.15 -13.74
CA LEU A 79 12.11 0.97 -14.68
C LEU A 79 12.11 2.34 -14.00
N SER A 80 11.54 2.43 -12.80
CA SER A 80 11.36 3.69 -12.08
C SER A 80 12.50 3.95 -11.09
N PRO A 81 12.98 5.19 -10.96
CA PRO A 81 13.91 5.56 -9.90
C PRO A 81 13.22 5.74 -8.54
N LEU A 82 11.89 5.65 -8.47
CA LEU A 82 11.12 5.88 -7.25
C LEU A 82 11.00 4.61 -6.40
N PRO A 83 10.87 4.73 -5.07
CA PRO A 83 10.51 3.62 -4.21
C PRO A 83 9.19 2.96 -4.65
N VAL A 84 9.17 1.62 -4.71
CA VAL A 84 7.99 0.83 -5.02
C VAL A 84 7.59 -0.01 -3.82
N ILE A 85 6.32 0.11 -3.42
CA ILE A 85 5.71 -0.71 -2.38
C ILE A 85 4.75 -1.69 -3.07
N GLY A 86 5.05 -2.98 -2.96
CA GLY A 86 4.28 -4.05 -3.56
C GLY A 86 3.18 -4.56 -2.63
N VAL A 87 1.96 -4.64 -3.16
CA VAL A 87 0.80 -5.23 -2.49
C VAL A 87 0.43 -6.53 -3.17
N PRO A 88 0.76 -7.69 -2.59
CA PRO A 88 0.25 -8.96 -3.10
C PRO A 88 -1.28 -8.98 -2.98
N VAL A 89 -1.97 -9.32 -4.06
CA VAL A 89 -3.44 -9.42 -4.09
C VAL A 89 -3.84 -10.89 -4.29
N LYS A 90 -4.77 -11.38 -3.45
CA LYS A 90 -5.41 -12.67 -3.67
C LYS A 90 -6.51 -12.49 -4.73
N SER A 91 -6.17 -12.77 -5.98
CA SER A 91 -7.10 -12.75 -7.11
C SER A 91 -7.82 -14.09 -7.29
N SER A 92 -8.85 -14.13 -8.15
CA SER A 92 -9.65 -15.34 -8.38
C SER A 92 -8.86 -16.53 -8.93
N ASN A 93 -7.75 -16.27 -9.65
CA ASN A 93 -6.85 -17.28 -10.19
C ASN A 93 -5.61 -17.51 -9.32
N SER A 94 -5.59 -16.99 -8.09
CA SER A 94 -4.44 -17.09 -7.20
C SER A 94 -4.35 -18.45 -6.51
N LEU A 95 -3.14 -18.92 -6.28
CA LEU A 95 -2.84 -20.09 -5.43
C LEU A 95 -2.83 -19.67 -3.97
N ASP A 96 -4.00 -19.32 -3.43
CA ASP A 96 -4.21 -18.78 -2.08
C ASP A 96 -3.40 -17.50 -1.76
N GLY A 97 -2.89 -16.81 -2.78
CA GLY A 97 -2.08 -15.62 -2.65
C GLY A 97 -0.57 -15.88 -2.56
N TRP A 98 -0.13 -17.14 -2.41
CA TRP A 98 1.29 -17.47 -2.34
C TRP A 98 2.05 -17.12 -3.62
N ASP A 99 1.42 -17.31 -4.76
CA ASP A 99 1.94 -16.93 -6.07
C ASP A 99 2.21 -15.43 -6.16
N SER A 100 1.29 -14.59 -5.75
CA SER A 100 1.48 -13.13 -5.74
C SER A 100 2.49 -12.67 -4.68
N ILE A 101 2.48 -13.26 -3.49
CA ILE A 101 3.47 -12.96 -2.44
C ILE A 101 4.89 -13.26 -2.96
N LEU A 102 5.11 -14.48 -3.46
CA LEU A 102 6.44 -14.90 -3.90
C LEU A 102 6.90 -14.15 -5.15
N SER A 103 6.00 -13.84 -6.09
CA SER A 103 6.33 -13.06 -7.29
C SER A 103 6.82 -11.65 -6.94
N ILE A 104 6.24 -11.01 -5.93
CA ILE A 104 6.61 -9.65 -5.53
C ILE A 104 7.82 -9.64 -4.60
N LEU A 105 7.94 -10.64 -3.72
CA LEU A 105 8.98 -10.69 -2.69
C LEU A 105 10.36 -11.05 -3.25
N GLN A 106 10.42 -11.98 -4.23
CA GLN A 106 11.68 -12.58 -4.73
C GLN A 106 12.31 -11.76 -5.87
N MET A 107 12.55 -10.46 -5.61
CA MET A 107 13.22 -9.59 -6.57
C MET A 107 14.74 -9.80 -6.59
N PRO A 108 15.39 -9.69 -7.76
CA PRO A 108 16.84 -9.75 -7.87
C PRO A 108 17.50 -8.51 -7.24
N ASN A 109 18.80 -8.65 -6.93
CA ASN A 109 19.59 -7.53 -6.46
C ASN A 109 19.56 -6.37 -7.47
N GLY A 110 19.36 -5.15 -6.97
CA GLY A 110 19.25 -3.93 -7.78
C GLY A 110 17.81 -3.54 -8.15
N VAL A 111 16.81 -4.39 -7.88
CA VAL A 111 15.38 -4.12 -8.14
C VAL A 111 14.56 -4.30 -6.86
N PRO A 112 14.71 -3.43 -5.84
CA PRO A 112 14.01 -3.60 -4.58
C PRO A 112 12.51 -3.27 -4.69
N VAL A 113 11.67 -4.11 -4.09
CA VAL A 113 10.24 -3.85 -3.84
C VAL A 113 9.96 -4.08 -2.36
N ALA A 114 9.50 -3.02 -1.66
CA ALA A 114 9.07 -3.15 -0.27
C ALA A 114 7.70 -3.86 -0.23
N THR A 115 7.69 -5.15 0.11
CA THR A 115 6.49 -5.97 0.04
C THR A 115 5.73 -5.98 1.36
N VAL A 116 4.44 -5.65 1.33
CA VAL A 116 3.53 -5.77 2.48
C VAL A 116 2.82 -7.12 2.48
N ALA A 117 2.07 -7.42 3.54
CA ALA A 117 1.29 -8.66 3.64
C ALA A 117 0.21 -8.77 2.54
N LEU A 118 -0.29 -9.99 2.32
CA LEU A 118 -1.37 -10.27 1.36
C LEU A 118 -2.59 -9.38 1.64
N ASN A 119 -3.10 -8.71 0.60
CA ASN A 119 -4.23 -7.77 0.64
C ASN A 119 -4.03 -6.56 1.57
N ALA A 120 -2.83 -6.28 2.04
CA ALA A 120 -2.55 -5.24 3.04
C ALA A 120 -2.28 -3.85 2.40
N ALA A 121 -3.14 -3.40 1.48
CA ALA A 121 -2.99 -2.12 0.80
C ALA A 121 -2.96 -0.92 1.76
N LYS A 122 -3.69 -0.98 2.89
CA LYS A 122 -3.62 0.04 3.95
C LYS A 122 -2.20 0.16 4.53
N ASN A 123 -1.53 -0.97 4.77
CA ASN A 123 -0.16 -0.95 5.28
C ASN A 123 0.83 -0.38 4.25
N ALA A 124 0.60 -0.61 2.95
CA ALA A 124 1.39 0.01 1.91
C ALA A 124 1.24 1.55 1.92
N ALA A 125 0.03 2.06 2.11
CA ALA A 125 -0.20 3.50 2.25
C ALA A 125 0.47 4.07 3.51
N ILE A 126 0.35 3.41 4.66
CA ILE A 126 1.01 3.83 5.90
C ILE A 126 2.53 3.89 5.71
N LEU A 127 3.13 2.86 5.09
CA LEU A 127 4.57 2.85 4.80
C LEU A 127 4.96 4.00 3.86
N ALA A 128 4.16 4.27 2.81
CA ALA A 128 4.40 5.39 1.92
C ALA A 128 4.36 6.73 2.66
N VAL A 129 3.37 6.94 3.54
CA VAL A 129 3.29 8.15 4.38
C VAL A 129 4.50 8.24 5.33
N GLN A 130 4.94 7.13 5.93
CA GLN A 130 6.13 7.10 6.78
C GLN A 130 7.40 7.49 6.01
N ILE A 131 7.57 7.02 4.77
CA ILE A 131 8.70 7.42 3.92
C ILE A 131 8.66 8.92 3.63
N LEU A 132 7.49 9.48 3.28
CA LEU A 132 7.36 10.92 3.07
C LEU A 132 7.61 11.73 4.35
N ALA A 133 7.19 11.20 5.49
CA ALA A 133 7.33 11.85 6.80
C ALA A 133 8.81 11.97 7.28
N THR A 134 9.74 11.26 6.68
CA THR A 134 11.18 11.40 7.00
C THR A 134 11.74 12.79 6.68
N ASP A 135 11.08 13.52 5.75
CA ASP A 135 11.46 14.86 5.32
C ASP A 135 10.29 15.88 5.44
N ASP A 136 9.25 15.52 6.22
CA ASP A 136 8.06 16.34 6.41
C ASP A 136 7.59 16.25 7.87
N ALA A 137 7.93 17.28 8.65
CA ALA A 137 7.61 17.32 10.08
C ALA A 137 6.10 17.31 10.37
N VAL A 138 5.28 17.86 9.48
CA VAL A 138 3.80 17.85 9.63
C VAL A 138 3.27 16.43 9.46
N LEU A 139 3.73 15.72 8.42
CA LEU A 139 3.38 14.30 8.23
C LEU A 139 3.90 13.43 9.37
N LEU A 140 5.09 13.70 9.88
CA LEU A 140 5.63 12.97 11.02
C LEU A 140 4.71 13.08 12.24
N GLN A 141 4.20 14.27 12.54
CA GLN A 141 3.25 14.45 13.63
C GLN A 141 1.91 13.73 13.38
N ARG A 142 1.44 13.65 12.13
CA ARG A 142 0.24 12.87 11.79
C ARG A 142 0.47 11.36 12.03
N ILE A 143 1.65 10.82 11.67
CA ILE A 143 2.02 9.42 11.94
C ILE A 143 2.11 9.15 13.45
N ILE A 144 2.70 10.05 14.23
CA ILE A 144 2.78 9.92 15.70
C ILE A 144 1.36 9.81 16.28
N LYS A 145 0.48 10.75 15.94
CA LYS A 145 -0.93 10.72 16.39
C LYS A 145 -1.67 9.45 15.95
N PHE A 146 -1.42 8.99 14.73
CA PHE A 146 -1.99 7.73 14.25
C PHE A 146 -1.55 6.54 15.10
N LYS A 147 -0.27 6.47 15.46
CA LYS A 147 0.26 5.42 16.36
C LYS A 147 -0.32 5.49 17.77
N GLU A 148 -0.46 6.70 18.32
CA GLU A 148 -1.11 6.94 19.61
C GLU A 148 -2.58 6.46 19.59
N LYS A 149 -3.32 6.77 18.50
CA LYS A 149 -4.69 6.28 18.33
C LYS A 149 -4.78 4.77 18.34
N LEU A 150 -3.91 4.07 17.61
CA LEU A 150 -3.85 2.60 17.60
C LEU A 150 -3.56 2.03 19.00
N ASN A 151 -2.64 2.65 19.74
CA ASN A 151 -2.34 2.26 21.12
C ASN A 151 -3.58 2.42 22.00
N ASN A 152 -4.23 3.58 21.97
CA ASN A 152 -5.39 3.87 22.80
C ASN A 152 -6.57 2.93 22.52
N GLU A 153 -6.81 2.56 21.25
CA GLU A 153 -7.83 1.58 20.88
C GLU A 153 -7.59 0.21 21.54
N VAL A 154 -6.34 -0.22 21.68
CA VAL A 154 -6.00 -1.48 22.36
C VAL A 154 -6.10 -1.33 23.88
N VAL A 155 -5.64 -0.20 24.43
CA VAL A 155 -5.73 0.09 25.87
C VAL A 155 -7.20 0.09 26.31
N MET A 156 -8.08 0.76 25.58
CA MET A 156 -9.53 0.75 25.90
C MET A 156 -10.13 -0.66 25.92
N LYS A 157 -9.74 -1.52 24.96
CA LYS A 157 -10.18 -2.92 24.92
C LYS A 157 -9.64 -3.72 26.11
N TYR A 158 -8.38 -3.51 26.44
CA TYR A 158 -7.74 -4.12 27.60
C TYR A 158 -8.44 -3.70 28.91
N GLU A 159 -8.69 -2.41 29.12
CA GLU A 159 -9.40 -1.89 30.29
C GLU A 159 -10.84 -2.43 30.36
N LYS A 160 -11.53 -2.55 29.21
CA LYS A 160 -12.88 -3.13 29.13
C LYS A 160 -12.88 -4.59 29.59
N ILE A 161 -11.94 -5.43 29.12
CA ILE A 161 -11.90 -6.85 29.49
C ILE A 161 -11.48 -7.05 30.94
N GLU A 162 -10.58 -6.22 31.49
CA GLU A 162 -10.24 -6.27 32.92
C GLU A 162 -11.41 -5.92 33.82
N LYS A 163 -12.24 -4.94 33.41
CA LYS A 163 -13.39 -4.48 34.18
C LYS A 163 -14.55 -5.44 34.12
N LEU A 164 -14.84 -6.05 32.95
CA LEU A 164 -16.04 -6.87 32.74
C LEU A 164 -15.77 -8.37 32.85
N GLY A 165 -14.51 -8.81 32.72
CA GLY A 165 -14.16 -10.19 32.50
C GLY A 165 -14.45 -10.66 31.08
N TYR A 166 -13.89 -11.82 30.70
CA TYR A 166 -14.02 -12.33 29.33
C TYR A 166 -15.44 -12.82 28.99
N GLU A 167 -16.24 -13.25 30.01
CA GLU A 167 -17.59 -13.78 29.81
C GLU A 167 -18.62 -12.70 29.42
N ASP A 168 -18.40 -11.47 29.86
CA ASP A 168 -19.32 -10.34 29.63
C ASP A 168 -18.78 -9.31 28.64
N TYR A 169 -17.58 -9.55 28.08
CA TYR A 169 -16.91 -8.60 27.17
C TYR A 169 -17.74 -8.27 25.91
N ASP A 170 -18.35 -9.29 25.28
CA ASP A 170 -19.13 -9.14 24.04
C ASP A 170 -20.60 -8.74 24.29
N LYS A 171 -21.07 -8.71 25.56
CA LYS A 171 -22.44 -8.34 25.93
C LYS A 171 -22.64 -6.86 26.22
N ALA A 172 -21.53 -6.10 26.26
CA ALA A 172 -21.50 -4.70 26.68
C ALA A 172 -21.28 -3.72 25.51
N ASP A 173 -21.92 -3.94 24.36
CA ASP A 173 -22.03 -2.97 23.25
C ASP A 173 -23.38 -2.29 23.25
#